data_3b23c893f449ec7e03eeba0e21b51337
#
_entry.id   3b23c893f449ec7e03eeba0e21b51337
#
_cell.length_a   1.000
_cell.length_b   1.000
_cell.length_c   1.000
_cell.angle_alpha   90.00
_cell.angle_beta   90.00
_cell.angle_gamma   90.00
#
_symmetry.space_group_name_H-M   'P 1'
#
loop_
_entity.id
_entity.type
_entity.pdbx_description
1 polymer ?
#
loop_
_entity_poly.entity_id
_entity_poly.type
_entity_poly.pdbx_seq_one_letter_code
_entity_poly.pdbx_strand_id
1 'polypeptide(L)'
;RQLIKTDIENKAPERGQIGSNVKIVNTKEITNCVINDLCEVNGASRLSDCTLLGSVHGNVYIGTGVIIENSIIAEGSSVINSVKIQDCFVGEACQLSNGFTASASVFFANSYMSNGEACAAFCGPFTASHHKSSLLIGGMFSFYNAGSATNFSNHAYKMGPMHWGTLERGSKTASGAYLLMPATLGSFSVCFGKLMHHPNTRNLPFAY
;
A
#
# COMPACT_ATOMS: atom_id res chain seq x y z
N ARG A 1 21.31 -6.80 -8.39
CA ARG A 1 20.45 -6.07 -9.37
C ARG A 1 20.50 -6.72 -10.76
N GLN A 2 21.69 -7.11 -11.25
CA GLN A 2 21.82 -7.69 -12.59
C GLN A 2 21.13 -9.07 -12.72
N LEU A 3 21.26 -9.94 -11.71
CA LEU A 3 20.58 -11.25 -11.68
C LEU A 3 19.04 -11.08 -11.70
N ILE A 4 18.51 -10.11 -10.98
CA ILE A 4 17.07 -9.82 -10.97
C ILE A 4 16.60 -9.32 -12.35
N LYS A 5 17.36 -8.44 -12.98
CA LYS A 5 17.05 -7.98 -14.35
C LYS A 5 17.03 -9.13 -15.35
N THR A 6 18.05 -9.97 -15.32
CA THR A 6 18.14 -11.13 -16.23
C THR A 6 17.00 -12.12 -15.97
N ASP A 7 16.61 -12.35 -14.71
CA ASP A 7 15.49 -13.23 -14.38
C ASP A 7 14.15 -12.65 -14.86
N ILE A 8 13.94 -11.35 -14.71
CA ILE A 8 12.76 -10.65 -15.23
C ILE A 8 12.71 -10.72 -16.74
N GLU A 9 13.81 -10.39 -17.44
CA GLU A 9 13.88 -10.43 -18.89
C GLU A 9 13.60 -11.84 -19.45
N ASN A 10 14.06 -12.88 -18.76
CA ASN A 10 13.82 -14.28 -19.14
C ASN A 10 12.40 -14.77 -18.85
N LYS A 11 11.69 -14.15 -17.94
CA LYS A 11 10.33 -14.53 -17.51
C LYS A 11 9.23 -13.61 -18.00
N ALA A 12 9.59 -12.43 -18.50
CA ALA A 12 8.61 -11.49 -19.04
C ALA A 12 7.92 -12.09 -20.28
N PRO A 13 6.60 -12.27 -20.28
CA PRO A 13 5.89 -12.75 -21.45
C PRO A 13 5.97 -11.67 -22.55
N GLU A 14 6.10 -12.10 -23.80
CA GLU A 14 6.06 -11.19 -24.96
C GLU A 14 4.72 -10.46 -25.11
N ARG A 15 3.68 -10.98 -24.47
CA ARG A 15 2.31 -10.44 -24.48
C ARG A 15 1.65 -10.63 -23.13
N GLY A 16 0.64 -9.80 -22.85
CA GLY A 16 -0.22 -10.00 -21.68
C GLY A 16 -0.94 -11.36 -21.73
N GLN A 17 -1.29 -11.86 -20.55
CA GLN A 17 -2.02 -13.13 -20.41
C GLN A 17 -3.33 -12.87 -19.68
N ILE A 18 -4.39 -13.56 -20.09
CA ILE A 18 -5.70 -13.57 -19.42
C ILE A 18 -6.06 -15.02 -19.14
N GLY A 19 -6.26 -15.33 -17.86
CA GLY A 19 -6.62 -16.64 -17.35
C GLY A 19 -8.08 -17.02 -17.60
N SER A 20 -8.50 -18.10 -16.97
CA SER A 20 -9.84 -18.65 -17.10
C SER A 20 -10.85 -17.93 -16.22
N ASN A 21 -12.09 -17.83 -16.69
CA ASN A 21 -13.19 -17.19 -15.93
C ASN A 21 -12.90 -15.75 -15.47
N VAL A 22 -12.06 -15.04 -16.21
CA VAL A 22 -11.80 -13.62 -16.00
C VAL A 22 -12.96 -12.81 -16.58
N LYS A 23 -13.40 -11.80 -15.82
CA LYS A 23 -14.45 -10.88 -16.27
C LYS A 23 -13.87 -9.47 -16.41
N ILE A 24 -13.90 -8.92 -17.62
CA ILE A 24 -13.45 -7.55 -17.91
C ILE A 24 -14.63 -6.79 -18.50
N VAL A 25 -15.06 -5.72 -17.82
CA VAL A 25 -16.23 -4.94 -18.22
C VAL A 25 -15.94 -3.45 -18.11
N ASN A 26 -16.31 -2.66 -19.11
CA ASN A 26 -16.22 -1.20 -19.10
C ASN A 26 -14.82 -0.64 -18.74
N THR A 27 -13.77 -1.42 -18.98
CA THR A 27 -12.39 -1.03 -18.70
C THR A 27 -11.82 -0.29 -19.90
N LYS A 28 -11.20 0.86 -19.65
CA LYS A 28 -10.75 1.75 -20.72
C LYS A 28 -9.44 1.27 -21.38
N GLU A 29 -8.48 0.81 -20.57
CA GLU A 29 -7.16 0.43 -21.06
C GLU A 29 -6.55 -0.69 -20.21
N ILE A 30 -6.04 -1.73 -20.88
CA ILE A 30 -5.23 -2.80 -20.27
C ILE A 30 -4.04 -3.05 -21.20
N THR A 31 -2.83 -2.86 -20.71
CA THR A 31 -1.60 -3.01 -21.48
C THR A 31 -0.58 -3.83 -20.71
N ASN A 32 0.00 -4.85 -21.35
CA ASN A 32 1.08 -5.68 -20.78
C ASN A 32 0.77 -6.23 -19.38
N CYS A 33 -0.42 -6.79 -19.20
CA CYS A 33 -0.84 -7.32 -17.90
C CYS A 33 -0.93 -8.84 -17.92
N VAL A 34 -0.61 -9.46 -16.76
CA VAL A 34 -0.92 -10.85 -16.47
C VAL A 34 -2.13 -10.87 -15.51
N ILE A 35 -3.24 -11.39 -15.99
CA ILE A 35 -4.49 -11.49 -15.23
C ILE A 35 -4.79 -12.97 -15.05
N ASN A 36 -4.57 -13.48 -13.82
CA ASN A 36 -4.82 -14.88 -13.49
C ASN A 36 -6.32 -15.18 -13.42
N ASP A 37 -6.63 -16.43 -13.18
CA ASP A 37 -8.00 -16.95 -13.14
C ASP A 37 -8.90 -16.18 -12.17
N LEU A 38 -10.19 -16.17 -12.46
CA LEU A 38 -11.25 -15.64 -11.58
C LEU A 38 -11.10 -14.16 -11.19
N CYS A 39 -10.26 -13.40 -11.86
CA CYS A 39 -10.19 -11.95 -11.65
C CYS A 39 -11.39 -11.24 -12.26
N GLU A 40 -11.85 -10.17 -11.60
CA GLU A 40 -12.86 -9.28 -12.14
C GLU A 40 -12.32 -7.84 -12.24
N VAL A 41 -12.39 -7.26 -13.44
CA VAL A 41 -12.02 -5.86 -13.71
C VAL A 41 -13.26 -5.15 -14.25
N ASN A 42 -13.79 -4.20 -13.47
CA ASN A 42 -15.04 -3.54 -13.81
C ASN A 42 -14.93 -2.01 -13.73
N GLY A 43 -14.76 -1.37 -14.85
CA GLY A 43 -14.71 0.08 -14.95
C GLY A 43 -13.36 0.71 -14.60
N ALA A 44 -12.28 -0.05 -14.62
CA ALA A 44 -10.94 0.52 -14.42
C ALA A 44 -10.58 1.52 -15.51
N SER A 45 -9.88 2.59 -15.15
CA SER A 45 -9.39 3.58 -16.11
C SER A 45 -8.16 3.08 -16.85
N ARG A 46 -7.18 2.49 -16.14
CA ARG A 46 -5.97 1.94 -16.75
C ARG A 46 -5.32 0.87 -15.87
N LEU A 47 -4.90 -0.20 -16.50
CA LEU A 47 -4.00 -1.21 -15.95
C LEU A 47 -2.81 -1.33 -16.90
N SER A 48 -1.59 -1.07 -16.44
CA SER A 48 -0.38 -1.25 -17.23
C SER A 48 0.74 -1.93 -16.46
N ASP A 49 1.40 -2.89 -17.09
CA ASP A 49 2.51 -3.63 -16.50
C ASP A 49 2.14 -4.27 -15.14
N CYS A 50 0.94 -4.85 -15.06
CA CYS A 50 0.37 -5.34 -13.82
C CYS A 50 0.23 -6.86 -13.79
N THR A 51 0.33 -7.43 -12.59
CA THR A 51 -0.02 -8.82 -12.34
C THR A 51 -1.17 -8.90 -11.34
N LEU A 52 -2.29 -9.52 -11.72
CA LEU A 52 -3.43 -9.81 -10.86
C LEU A 52 -3.44 -11.31 -10.56
N LEU A 53 -3.20 -11.69 -9.32
CA LEU A 53 -3.01 -13.08 -8.87
C LEU A 53 -4.30 -13.71 -8.33
N GLY A 54 -5.41 -13.59 -9.05
CA GLY A 54 -6.66 -14.27 -8.66
C GLY A 54 -6.53 -15.80 -8.66
N SER A 55 -7.26 -16.45 -7.78
CA SER A 55 -7.28 -17.89 -7.64
C SER A 55 -8.62 -18.43 -7.13
N VAL A 56 -8.74 -19.75 -6.99
CA VAL A 56 -9.91 -20.40 -6.37
C VAL A 56 -10.08 -20.08 -4.89
N HIS A 57 -9.05 -19.60 -4.23
CA HIS A 57 -9.07 -19.20 -2.82
C HIS A 57 -9.51 -17.75 -2.63
N GLY A 58 -9.34 -16.90 -3.64
CA GLY A 58 -9.76 -15.52 -3.61
C GLY A 58 -9.64 -14.85 -4.97
N ASN A 59 -10.73 -14.26 -5.45
CA ASN A 59 -10.69 -13.45 -6.66
C ASN A 59 -10.02 -12.09 -6.37
N VAL A 60 -9.42 -11.51 -7.41
CA VAL A 60 -9.00 -10.10 -7.38
C VAL A 60 -10.11 -9.27 -8.01
N TYR A 61 -10.53 -8.22 -7.33
CA TYR A 61 -11.52 -7.29 -7.85
C TYR A 61 -10.94 -5.89 -8.06
N ILE A 62 -10.97 -5.41 -9.29
CA ILE A 62 -10.56 -4.04 -9.67
C ILE A 62 -11.78 -3.27 -10.12
N GLY A 63 -12.11 -2.20 -9.40
CA GLY A 63 -13.32 -1.41 -9.62
C GLY A 63 -13.13 -0.12 -10.42
N THR A 64 -14.18 0.69 -10.39
CA THR A 64 -14.33 1.88 -11.23
C THR A 64 -13.28 2.95 -10.96
N GLY A 65 -12.76 3.52 -12.04
CA GLY A 65 -11.84 4.66 -12.03
C GLY A 65 -10.41 4.33 -11.58
N VAL A 66 -10.12 3.06 -11.28
CA VAL A 66 -8.81 2.61 -10.76
C VAL A 66 -7.74 2.76 -11.84
N ILE A 67 -6.56 3.19 -11.41
CA ILE A 67 -5.33 3.24 -12.21
C ILE A 67 -4.25 2.43 -11.46
N ILE A 68 -3.71 1.41 -12.11
CA ILE A 68 -2.63 0.58 -11.57
C ILE A 68 -1.50 0.51 -12.59
N GLU A 69 -0.29 0.81 -12.15
CA GLU A 69 0.91 0.76 -12.98
C GLU A 69 2.02 -0.02 -12.27
N ASN A 70 2.73 -0.88 -13.00
CA ASN A 70 3.88 -1.64 -12.54
C ASN A 70 3.68 -2.25 -11.14
N SER A 71 2.57 -2.97 -10.95
CA SER A 71 2.18 -3.42 -9.61
C SER A 71 1.62 -4.84 -9.62
N ILE A 72 1.70 -5.50 -8.45
CA ILE A 72 1.19 -6.85 -8.24
C ILE A 72 0.07 -6.79 -7.22
N ILE A 73 -1.07 -7.40 -7.53
CA ILE A 73 -2.24 -7.51 -6.66
C ILE A 73 -2.50 -8.98 -6.37
N ALA A 74 -2.38 -9.38 -5.11
CA ALA A 74 -2.57 -10.76 -4.67
C ALA A 74 -4.05 -11.11 -4.43
N GLU A 75 -4.30 -12.39 -4.31
CA GLU A 75 -5.64 -12.98 -4.21
C GLU A 75 -6.49 -12.43 -3.07
N GLY A 76 -7.79 -12.43 -3.25
CA GLY A 76 -8.77 -11.93 -2.27
C GLY A 76 -8.79 -10.41 -2.10
N SER A 77 -7.97 -9.68 -2.86
CA SER A 77 -7.85 -8.23 -2.71
C SER A 77 -8.82 -7.46 -3.59
N SER A 78 -9.26 -6.31 -3.09
CA SER A 78 -10.09 -5.38 -3.83
C SER A 78 -9.47 -3.99 -3.92
N VAL A 79 -9.44 -3.44 -5.14
CA VAL A 79 -8.95 -2.09 -5.42
C VAL A 79 -10.06 -1.34 -6.14
N ILE A 80 -10.66 -0.34 -5.49
CA ILE A 80 -11.92 0.25 -5.97
C ILE A 80 -11.96 1.78 -5.83
N ASN A 81 -12.93 2.38 -6.51
CA ASN A 81 -13.30 3.80 -6.31
C ASN A 81 -12.12 4.75 -6.49
N SER A 82 -11.57 4.78 -7.72
CA SER A 82 -10.55 5.74 -8.16
C SER A 82 -9.21 5.69 -7.41
N VAL A 83 -8.84 4.52 -6.88
CA VAL A 83 -7.49 4.29 -6.35
C VAL A 83 -6.45 4.44 -7.45
N LYS A 84 -5.29 5.01 -7.10
CA LYS A 84 -4.14 5.13 -8.00
C LYS A 84 -2.89 4.57 -7.31
N ILE A 85 -2.30 3.54 -7.88
CA ILE A 85 -1.08 2.93 -7.35
C ILE A 85 -0.05 2.70 -8.45
N GLN A 86 1.21 2.89 -8.08
CA GLN A 86 2.36 2.67 -8.94
C GLN A 86 3.50 2.04 -8.17
N ASP A 87 4.21 1.09 -8.79
CA ASP A 87 5.37 0.42 -8.19
C ASP A 87 5.03 -0.21 -6.83
N CYS A 88 3.86 -0.86 -6.72
CA CYS A 88 3.33 -1.38 -5.47
C CYS A 88 3.16 -2.90 -5.48
N PHE A 89 3.28 -3.49 -4.29
CA PHE A 89 2.79 -4.84 -4.01
C PHE A 89 1.59 -4.76 -3.05
N VAL A 90 0.48 -5.35 -3.45
CA VAL A 90 -0.72 -5.49 -2.63
C VAL A 90 -0.93 -6.97 -2.33
N GLY A 91 -0.72 -7.34 -1.08
CA GLY A 91 -0.82 -8.71 -0.58
C GLY A 91 -2.25 -9.22 -0.49
N GLU A 92 -2.42 -10.39 0.09
CA GLU A 92 -3.68 -11.12 0.13
C GLU A 92 -4.74 -10.40 0.97
N ALA A 93 -5.98 -10.47 0.52
CA ALA A 93 -7.16 -9.94 1.23
C ALA A 93 -7.04 -8.45 1.63
N CYS A 94 -6.27 -7.67 0.88
CA CYS A 94 -6.17 -6.23 1.08
C CYS A 94 -7.36 -5.49 0.47
N GLN A 95 -7.71 -4.35 1.06
CA GLN A 95 -8.73 -3.45 0.53
C GLN A 95 -8.15 -2.06 0.35
N LEU A 96 -8.12 -1.58 -0.91
CA LEU A 96 -7.72 -0.22 -1.25
C LEU A 96 -8.91 0.50 -1.88
N SER A 97 -9.26 1.69 -1.37
CA SER A 97 -10.50 2.34 -1.80
C SER A 97 -10.51 3.87 -1.72
N ASN A 98 -11.54 4.46 -2.30
CA ASN A 98 -11.92 5.87 -2.12
C ASN A 98 -10.81 6.86 -2.43
N GLY A 99 -10.19 6.72 -3.61
CA GLY A 99 -9.16 7.64 -4.07
C GLY A 99 -7.83 7.55 -3.33
N PHE A 100 -7.59 6.47 -2.57
CA PHE A 100 -6.28 6.22 -1.99
C PHE A 100 -5.19 6.22 -3.06
N THR A 101 -4.06 6.84 -2.76
CA THR A 101 -2.91 6.88 -3.68
C THR A 101 -1.68 6.24 -3.05
N ALA A 102 -0.91 5.49 -3.83
CA ALA A 102 0.34 4.95 -3.33
C ALA A 102 1.42 4.85 -4.41
N SER A 103 2.67 5.01 -3.99
CA SER A 103 3.83 4.75 -4.84
C SER A 103 4.95 4.05 -4.06
N ALA A 104 5.70 3.20 -4.76
CA ALA A 104 6.87 2.48 -4.22
C ALA A 104 6.60 1.84 -2.84
N SER A 105 5.44 1.22 -2.69
CA SER A 105 4.96 0.76 -1.37
C SER A 105 4.53 -0.71 -1.40
N VAL A 106 4.60 -1.37 -0.25
CA VAL A 106 4.11 -2.73 -0.07
C VAL A 106 3.03 -2.78 1.02
N PHE A 107 1.95 -3.49 0.75
CA PHE A 107 0.83 -3.71 1.67
C PHE A 107 0.67 -5.21 1.85
N PHE A 108 0.99 -5.72 3.04
CA PHE A 108 0.84 -7.14 3.35
C PHE A 108 -0.59 -7.46 3.77
N ALA A 109 -0.85 -8.76 3.92
CA ALA A 109 -2.17 -9.35 4.05
C ALA A 109 -3.11 -8.60 5.01
N ASN A 110 -4.38 -8.52 4.62
CA ASN A 110 -5.45 -7.87 5.39
C ASN A 110 -5.20 -6.38 5.70
N SER A 111 -4.40 -5.68 4.90
CA SER A 111 -4.27 -4.23 5.03
C SER A 111 -5.49 -3.51 4.46
N TYR A 112 -5.95 -2.48 5.15
CA TYR A 112 -7.09 -1.66 4.73
C TYR A 112 -6.67 -0.20 4.54
N MET A 113 -6.63 0.24 3.28
CA MET A 113 -6.24 1.58 2.89
C MET A 113 -7.40 2.29 2.17
N SER A 114 -7.79 3.44 2.68
CA SER A 114 -8.87 4.21 2.08
C SER A 114 -8.62 5.70 2.28
N ASN A 115 -8.80 6.50 1.26
CA ASN A 115 -8.44 7.91 1.28
C ASN A 115 -6.94 8.11 1.66
N GLY A 116 -6.39 9.25 1.54
CA GLY A 116 -4.99 9.49 1.94
C GLY A 116 -3.94 8.97 0.95
N GLU A 117 -2.69 8.92 1.42
CA GLU A 117 -1.53 8.64 0.57
C GLU A 117 -0.49 7.78 1.31
N ALA A 118 0.18 6.89 0.58
CA ALA A 118 1.38 6.20 1.03
C ALA A 118 2.50 6.33 -0.01
N CYS A 119 3.72 6.55 0.45
CA CYS A 119 4.89 6.60 -0.41
C CYS A 119 6.09 5.96 0.30
N ALA A 120 6.78 5.06 -0.37
CA ALA A 120 7.91 4.32 0.20
C ALA A 120 7.56 3.66 1.55
N ALA A 121 6.32 3.17 1.69
CA ALA A 121 5.80 2.58 2.90
C ALA A 121 5.87 1.06 2.87
N PHE A 122 6.35 0.47 3.97
CA PHE A 122 6.28 -0.96 4.23
C PHE A 122 5.17 -1.23 5.24
N CYS A 123 3.98 -1.54 4.73
CA CYS A 123 2.81 -1.82 5.54
C CYS A 123 2.70 -3.33 5.78
N GLY A 124 3.14 -3.79 6.94
CA GLY A 124 2.99 -5.17 7.39
C GLY A 124 1.51 -5.55 7.56
N PRO A 125 1.22 -6.82 7.84
CA PRO A 125 -0.16 -7.31 7.92
C PRO A 125 -1.05 -6.52 8.87
N PHE A 126 -2.33 -6.43 8.54
CA PHE A 126 -3.35 -5.73 9.35
C PHE A 126 -3.06 -4.24 9.58
N THR A 127 -2.37 -3.58 8.66
CA THR A 127 -2.22 -2.12 8.69
C THR A 127 -3.50 -1.47 8.18
N ALA A 128 -4.05 -0.53 8.95
CA ALA A 128 -5.26 0.19 8.60
C ALA A 128 -5.03 1.71 8.56
N SER A 129 -5.34 2.33 7.42
CA SER A 129 -5.39 3.78 7.23
C SER A 129 -6.58 4.11 6.35
N HIS A 130 -7.74 4.38 6.96
CA HIS A 130 -8.99 4.50 6.22
C HIS A 130 -9.67 5.87 6.36
N HIS A 131 -9.04 6.78 7.05
CA HIS A 131 -9.53 8.15 7.20
C HIS A 131 -8.87 9.12 6.21
N LYS A 132 -9.55 10.22 5.94
CA LYS A 132 -9.04 11.27 5.05
C LYS A 132 -7.78 11.95 5.59
N SER A 133 -6.98 12.49 4.67
CA SER A 133 -5.79 13.31 4.94
C SER A 133 -4.67 12.59 5.70
N SER A 134 -4.63 11.26 5.65
CA SER A 134 -3.51 10.50 6.22
C SER A 134 -2.36 10.43 5.21
N LEU A 135 -1.14 10.74 5.66
CA LEU A 135 0.08 10.72 4.86
C LEU A 135 1.09 9.77 5.49
N LEU A 136 1.23 8.57 4.92
CA LEU A 136 2.18 7.54 5.35
C LEU A 136 3.40 7.57 4.44
N ILE A 137 4.29 8.52 4.66
CA ILE A 137 5.46 8.76 3.82
C ILE A 137 6.71 8.20 4.49
N GLY A 138 7.25 7.14 3.92
CA GLY A 138 8.45 6.47 4.39
C GLY A 138 8.31 5.83 5.78
N GLY A 139 8.35 4.53 5.85
CA GLY A 139 8.31 3.87 7.15
C GLY A 139 7.88 2.42 7.08
N MET A 140 8.05 1.75 8.22
CA MET A 140 7.66 0.36 8.42
C MET A 140 6.59 0.30 9.52
N PHE A 141 5.46 -0.30 9.19
CA PHE A 141 4.30 -0.44 10.06
C PHE A 141 3.86 -1.89 10.09
N SER A 142 3.25 -2.35 11.19
CA SER A 142 2.63 -3.67 11.24
C SER A 142 1.52 -3.69 12.28
N PHE A 143 0.37 -4.28 11.93
CA PHE A 143 -0.80 -4.26 12.81
C PHE A 143 -1.06 -2.84 13.36
N TYR A 144 -0.93 -1.88 12.46
CA TYR A 144 -0.94 -0.45 12.77
C TYR A 144 -2.27 0.16 12.39
N ASN A 145 -2.75 1.10 13.21
CA ASN A 145 -3.95 1.86 12.90
C ASN A 145 -3.66 3.37 12.88
N ALA A 146 -3.80 3.97 11.70
CA ALA A 146 -3.65 5.41 11.53
C ALA A 146 -4.95 6.14 11.88
N GLY A 147 -4.87 7.09 12.81
CA GLY A 147 -5.93 8.08 13.03
C GLY A 147 -6.06 9.03 11.82
N SER A 148 -7.21 9.68 11.69
CA SER A 148 -7.44 10.66 10.63
C SER A 148 -6.40 11.78 10.66
N ALA A 149 -5.96 12.24 9.49
CA ALA A 149 -4.93 13.27 9.35
C ALA A 149 -3.58 12.94 10.03
N THR A 150 -3.29 11.65 10.22
CA THR A 150 -1.94 11.22 10.61
C THR A 150 -0.93 11.66 9.56
N ASN A 151 0.17 12.28 9.98
CA ASN A 151 1.13 12.88 9.06
C ASN A 151 2.57 12.47 9.37
N PHE A 152 3.19 11.75 8.43
CA PHE A 152 4.60 11.36 8.43
C PHE A 152 5.39 12.04 7.29
N SER A 153 4.83 13.07 6.67
CA SER A 153 5.45 13.72 5.50
C SER A 153 6.63 14.62 5.83
N ASN A 154 6.84 14.94 7.11
CA ASN A 154 7.89 15.85 7.53
C ASN A 154 9.15 15.15 8.04
N HIS A 155 10.30 15.74 7.79
CA HIS A 155 11.62 15.21 8.10
C HIS A 155 12.56 16.30 8.56
N ALA A 156 13.68 15.93 9.17
CA ALA A 156 14.70 16.87 9.62
C ALA A 156 15.53 17.41 8.45
N TYR A 157 15.27 18.62 8.07
CA TYR A 157 15.90 19.28 6.91
C TYR A 157 17.42 19.30 6.95
N LYS A 158 18.00 19.58 8.10
CA LYS A 158 19.46 19.71 8.25
C LYS A 158 20.21 18.38 8.10
N MET A 159 19.50 17.27 8.17
CA MET A 159 20.07 15.93 8.04
C MET A 159 19.75 15.26 6.69
N GLY A 160 19.19 16.02 5.76
CA GLY A 160 18.68 15.51 4.49
C GLY A 160 17.27 14.92 4.60
N PRO A 161 16.65 14.53 3.49
CA PRO A 161 15.26 14.07 3.43
C PRO A 161 15.13 12.63 3.95
N MET A 162 15.21 12.47 5.25
CA MET A 162 15.03 11.17 5.91
C MET A 162 13.56 10.99 6.35
N HIS A 163 12.80 10.23 5.59
CA HIS A 163 11.42 9.87 5.92
C HIS A 163 11.29 8.51 6.62
N TRP A 164 12.41 7.89 6.93
CA TRP A 164 12.42 6.57 7.54
C TRP A 164 11.91 6.60 8.99
N GLY A 165 10.95 5.74 9.29
CA GLY A 165 10.48 5.50 10.64
C GLY A 165 10.01 4.06 10.84
N THR A 166 9.90 3.63 12.09
CA THR A 166 9.36 2.31 12.44
C THR A 166 8.31 2.47 13.52
N LEU A 167 7.08 2.07 13.21
CA LEU A 167 6.03 1.91 14.19
C LEU A 167 5.84 0.41 14.41
N GLU A 168 6.29 -0.07 15.55
CA GLU A 168 6.26 -1.49 15.84
C GLU A 168 4.83 -2.01 16.02
N ARG A 169 4.69 -3.32 16.00
CA ARG A 169 3.42 -4.02 16.00
C ARG A 169 2.41 -3.47 17.00
N GLY A 170 1.19 -3.24 16.52
CA GLY A 170 0.06 -2.81 17.32
C GLY A 170 0.05 -1.34 17.71
N SER A 171 0.97 -0.55 17.14
CA SER A 171 1.01 0.89 17.37
C SER A 171 -0.20 1.59 16.75
N LYS A 172 -0.58 2.70 17.33
CA LYS A 172 -1.68 3.56 16.85
C LYS A 172 -1.25 5.02 16.82
N THR A 173 -1.83 5.77 15.91
CA THR A 173 -1.79 7.23 15.95
C THR A 173 -3.19 7.78 16.16
N ALA A 174 -3.31 8.77 17.02
CA ALA A 174 -4.56 9.51 17.19
C ALA A 174 -4.82 10.45 16.00
N SER A 175 -6.02 10.97 15.90
CA SER A 175 -6.36 11.96 14.87
C SER A 175 -5.46 13.19 14.95
N GLY A 176 -4.93 13.62 13.81
CA GLY A 176 -4.01 14.75 13.72
C GLY A 176 -2.61 14.49 14.26
N ALA A 177 -2.27 13.24 14.57
CA ALA A 177 -0.94 12.91 15.03
C ALA A 177 0.10 13.22 13.94
N TYR A 178 1.18 13.84 14.38
CA TYR A 178 2.28 14.25 13.52
C TYR A 178 3.59 13.75 14.11
N LEU A 179 4.35 12.99 13.34
CA LEU A 179 5.66 12.51 13.74
C LEU A 179 6.73 13.10 12.82
N LEU A 180 7.72 13.75 13.43
CA LEU A 180 8.91 14.17 12.71
C LEU A 180 9.85 12.96 12.55
N MET A 181 10.08 12.55 11.31
CA MET A 181 10.97 11.44 10.99
C MET A 181 12.47 11.85 11.05
N PRO A 182 13.36 10.94 11.39
CA PRO A 182 13.15 9.55 11.76
C PRO A 182 12.53 9.38 13.16
N ALA A 183 11.67 8.38 13.31
CA ALA A 183 11.02 8.05 14.58
C ALA A 183 10.91 6.53 14.75
N THR A 184 10.98 6.06 15.98
CA THR A 184 10.69 4.66 16.33
C THR A 184 9.72 4.62 17.48
N LEU A 185 8.55 4.02 17.28
CA LEU A 185 7.57 3.77 18.34
C LEU A 185 7.58 2.30 18.73
N GLY A 186 7.63 2.03 20.03
CA GLY A 186 7.58 0.68 20.57
C GLY A 186 6.22 0.02 20.38
N SER A 187 6.18 -1.29 20.53
CA SER A 187 4.98 -2.10 20.29
C SER A 187 3.79 -1.67 21.15
N PHE A 188 2.59 -1.73 20.55
CA PHE A 188 1.32 -1.40 21.21
C PHE A 188 1.25 0.00 21.81
N SER A 189 2.07 0.92 21.33
CA SER A 189 2.08 2.31 21.76
C SER A 189 1.08 3.16 21.02
N VAL A 190 0.66 4.26 21.63
CA VAL A 190 -0.24 5.24 21.03
C VAL A 190 0.43 6.61 20.96
N CYS A 191 0.47 7.20 19.78
CA CYS A 191 0.99 8.54 19.58
C CYS A 191 -0.13 9.57 19.51
N PHE A 192 -0.06 10.60 20.31
CA PHE A 192 -0.97 11.74 20.33
C PHE A 192 -0.25 13.03 19.97
N GLY A 193 -0.94 13.91 19.25
CA GLY A 193 -0.48 15.27 18.97
C GLY A 193 0.72 15.35 18.04
N LYS A 194 1.53 16.38 18.22
CA LYS A 194 2.69 16.68 17.37
C LYS A 194 4.00 16.37 18.09
N LEU A 195 4.70 15.37 17.61
CA LEU A 195 6.05 15.02 18.07
C LEU A 195 7.08 15.65 17.15
N MET A 196 7.67 16.76 17.61
CA MET A 196 8.69 17.53 16.89
C MET A 196 10.12 17.07 17.22
N HIS A 197 10.26 15.96 17.91
CA HIS A 197 11.52 15.30 18.21
C HIS A 197 11.61 14.00 17.39
N HIS A 198 12.74 13.36 17.43
CA HIS A 198 12.97 12.05 16.85
C HIS A 198 12.76 10.97 17.95
N PRO A 199 11.53 10.61 18.31
CA PRO A 199 11.32 9.70 19.42
C PRO A 199 11.84 8.30 19.08
N ASN A 200 12.45 7.69 20.10
CA ASN A 200 12.79 6.28 20.04
C ASN A 200 12.31 5.61 21.34
N THR A 201 11.13 5.02 21.26
CA THR A 201 10.48 4.33 22.37
C THR A 201 10.47 2.82 22.20
N ARG A 202 11.40 2.26 21.40
CA ARG A 202 11.43 0.82 21.09
C ARG A 202 11.37 -0.05 22.33
N ASN A 203 12.08 0.34 23.38
CA ASN A 203 12.14 -0.42 24.63
C ASN A 203 11.03 -0.07 25.64
N LEU A 204 10.05 0.71 25.21
CA LEU A 204 8.91 1.15 26.03
C LEU A 204 7.60 0.71 25.35
N PRO A 205 7.24 -0.58 25.38
CA PRO A 205 5.95 -1.02 24.87
C PRO A 205 4.81 -0.42 25.70
N PHE A 206 3.63 -0.28 25.08
CA PHE A 206 2.44 0.31 25.68
C PHE A 206 2.60 1.77 26.14
N ALA A 207 3.53 2.51 25.53
CA ALA A 207 3.70 3.93 25.80
C ALA A 207 2.59 4.78 25.13
N TYR A 208 2.30 5.94 25.75
CA TYR A 208 1.38 6.95 25.20
C TYR A 208 1.75 8.35 25.68
#